data_1cef2119f26abc9304f51b113a9cdd3b
#
_entry.id   1cef2119f26abc9304f51b113a9cdd3b
#
_cell.length_a   1.000
_cell.length_b   1.000
_cell.length_c   1.000
_cell.angle_alpha   90.00
_cell.angle_beta   90.00
_cell.angle_gamma   90.00
#
_symmetry.space_group_name_H-M   'P 1'
#
loop_
_entity.id
_entity.type
_entity.pdbx_description
1 polymer ?
#
loop_
_entity_poly.entity_id
_entity_poly.type
_entity_poly.pdbx_seq_one_letter_code
_entity_poly.pdbx_strand_id
1 'polypeptide(L)'
;MNTLSYKTISVNKETAKKEWVVIDASDQVVGRLCSKVAKLLRGKYKPTFTPHVDCGDNVIIINAAKVVFSGKKETDKVYTRYTGYPGGQRFNTPAELRKKEGGVERIIRHAVKGMLPKGPLGRSLLYNLYIYEGTEHKHEAQKPKTIDINQYK
;
A
#
# COMPACT_ATOMS: atom_id res chain seq x y z
N MET A 1 -31.81 -13.90 -29.85
CA MET A 1 -31.10 -13.75 -28.59
C MET A 1 -30.29 -12.48 -28.62
N ASN A 2 -30.43 -11.59 -27.65
CA ASN A 2 -29.69 -10.33 -27.63
C ASN A 2 -28.34 -10.58 -26.96
N THR A 3 -27.30 -10.81 -27.75
CA THR A 3 -25.96 -11.15 -27.29
C THR A 3 -25.20 -9.94 -26.71
N LEU A 4 -25.81 -8.76 -26.69
CA LEU A 4 -25.24 -7.52 -26.16
C LEU A 4 -25.22 -7.42 -24.62
N SER A 5 -25.86 -8.37 -23.92
CA SER A 5 -25.92 -8.40 -22.45
C SER A 5 -24.59 -8.75 -21.75
N TYR A 6 -23.61 -9.25 -22.51
CA TYR A 6 -22.29 -9.67 -21.97
C TYR A 6 -21.15 -8.72 -22.31
N LYS A 7 -21.44 -7.42 -22.47
CA LYS A 7 -20.41 -6.44 -22.73
C LYS A 7 -19.50 -6.29 -21.49
N THR A 8 -18.21 -6.60 -21.65
CA THR A 8 -17.21 -6.36 -20.63
C THR A 8 -17.04 -4.87 -20.39
N ILE A 9 -17.21 -4.44 -19.14
CA ILE A 9 -17.02 -3.04 -18.75
C ILE A 9 -15.52 -2.77 -18.61
N SER A 10 -14.98 -1.89 -19.45
CA SER A 10 -13.63 -1.36 -19.34
C SER A 10 -13.69 0.09 -18.89
N VAL A 11 -12.95 0.41 -17.82
CA VAL A 11 -12.91 1.77 -17.26
C VAL A 11 -11.75 2.53 -17.85
N ASN A 12 -11.99 3.79 -18.21
CA ASN A 12 -10.96 4.73 -18.64
C ASN A 12 -10.52 5.61 -17.45
N LYS A 13 -9.44 6.37 -17.63
CA LYS A 13 -8.89 7.26 -16.60
C LYS A 13 -9.94 8.28 -16.09
N GLU A 14 -10.83 8.76 -16.96
CA GLU A 14 -11.88 9.74 -16.62
C GLU A 14 -13.07 9.11 -15.89
N THR A 15 -13.37 7.85 -16.19
CA THR A 15 -14.51 7.12 -15.60
C THR A 15 -14.15 6.37 -14.32
N ALA A 16 -12.87 6.30 -13.98
CA ALA A 16 -12.39 5.64 -12.78
C ALA A 16 -12.81 6.42 -11.52
N LYS A 17 -13.66 5.81 -10.68
CA LYS A 17 -14.07 6.37 -9.40
C LYS A 17 -13.11 5.92 -8.32
N LYS A 18 -12.42 6.89 -7.67
CA LYS A 18 -11.52 6.65 -6.54
C LYS A 18 -12.19 7.10 -5.25
N GLU A 19 -12.14 6.25 -4.24
CA GLU A 19 -12.59 6.56 -2.89
C GLU A 19 -11.38 6.75 -1.96
N TRP A 20 -11.62 7.37 -0.82
CA TRP A 20 -10.62 7.51 0.23
C TRP A 20 -10.93 6.54 1.36
N VAL A 21 -9.91 5.81 1.78
CA VAL A 21 -10.02 4.73 2.76
C VAL A 21 -8.99 4.92 3.85
N VAL A 22 -9.43 4.87 5.12
CA VAL A 22 -8.55 4.84 6.29
C VAL A 22 -8.46 3.43 6.84
N ILE A 23 -7.26 3.02 7.17
CA ILE A 23 -6.92 1.71 7.73
C ILE A 23 -6.11 1.93 9.00
N ASP A 24 -6.54 1.34 10.10
CA ASP A 24 -5.75 1.27 11.33
C ASP A 24 -4.74 0.12 11.25
N ALA A 25 -3.48 0.45 11.45
CA ALA A 25 -2.38 -0.49 11.42
C ALA A 25 -1.98 -1.04 12.80
N SER A 26 -2.70 -0.65 13.87
CA SER A 26 -2.39 -1.10 15.22
C SER A 26 -2.36 -2.62 15.31
N ASP A 27 -1.27 -3.18 15.84
CA ASP A 27 -1.04 -4.63 16.06
C ASP A 27 -1.16 -5.50 14.79
N GLN A 28 -1.19 -4.89 13.61
CA GLN A 28 -1.25 -5.62 12.35
C GLN A 28 0.14 -6.09 11.91
N VAL A 29 0.19 -7.34 11.42
CA VAL A 29 1.42 -7.88 10.82
C VAL A 29 1.68 -7.18 9.48
N VAL A 30 2.87 -6.55 9.35
CA VAL A 30 3.27 -5.77 8.16
C VAL A 30 2.94 -6.47 6.83
N GLY A 31 3.29 -7.76 6.69
CA GLY A 31 3.06 -8.50 5.43
C GLY A 31 1.57 -8.64 5.09
N ARG A 32 0.74 -8.98 6.07
CA ARG A 32 -0.71 -9.14 5.90
C ARG A 32 -1.39 -7.81 5.61
N LEU A 33 -1.03 -6.76 6.35
CA LEU A 33 -1.47 -5.39 6.11
C LEU A 33 -1.16 -4.96 4.68
N CYS A 34 0.12 -5.04 4.29
CA CYS A 34 0.58 -4.56 2.98
C CYS A 34 -0.05 -5.33 1.81
N SER A 35 -0.34 -6.63 1.95
CA SER A 35 -0.98 -7.42 0.89
C SER A 35 -2.41 -6.96 0.61
N LYS A 36 -3.17 -6.64 1.65
CA LYS A 36 -4.53 -6.11 1.53
C LYS A 36 -4.54 -4.67 1.00
N VAL A 37 -3.64 -3.83 1.51
CA VAL A 37 -3.40 -2.46 0.99
C VAL A 37 -3.06 -2.48 -0.50
N ALA A 38 -2.21 -3.39 -0.95
CA ALA A 38 -1.87 -3.51 -2.38
C ALA A 38 -3.07 -3.91 -3.24
N LYS A 39 -4.01 -4.76 -2.73
CA LYS A 39 -5.26 -5.08 -3.42
C LYS A 39 -6.17 -3.85 -3.55
N LEU A 40 -6.28 -3.02 -2.49
CA LEU A 40 -7.06 -1.78 -2.48
C LEU A 40 -6.49 -0.75 -3.46
N LEU A 41 -5.18 -0.48 -3.39
CA LEU A 41 -4.48 0.44 -4.29
C LEU A 41 -4.62 0.04 -5.77
N ARG A 42 -4.65 -1.26 -6.05
CA ARG A 42 -4.86 -1.77 -7.41
C ARG A 42 -6.32 -1.79 -7.83
N GLY A 43 -7.26 -1.76 -6.89
CA GLY A 43 -8.70 -1.80 -7.16
C GLY A 43 -9.23 -3.19 -7.53
N LYS A 44 -8.53 -4.28 -7.16
CA LYS A 44 -8.92 -5.66 -7.51
C LYS A 44 -10.24 -6.13 -6.89
N TYR A 45 -10.77 -5.42 -5.92
CA TYR A 45 -12.06 -5.71 -5.29
C TYR A 45 -13.24 -5.08 -6.05
N LYS A 46 -12.98 -4.13 -6.95
CA LYS A 46 -14.02 -3.47 -7.75
C LYS A 46 -14.42 -4.35 -8.94
N PRO A 47 -15.73 -4.48 -9.24
CA PRO A 47 -16.19 -5.24 -10.41
C PRO A 47 -15.73 -4.60 -11.73
N THR A 48 -15.43 -3.31 -11.71
CA THR A 48 -14.97 -2.53 -12.87
C THR A 48 -13.45 -2.51 -13.02
N PHE A 49 -12.73 -3.42 -12.34
CA PHE A 49 -11.27 -3.47 -12.39
C PHE A 49 -10.75 -3.61 -13.82
N THR A 50 -9.90 -2.69 -14.22
CA THR A 50 -9.22 -2.70 -15.52
C THR A 50 -7.70 -2.69 -15.33
N PRO A 51 -6.96 -3.72 -15.82
CA PRO A 51 -5.54 -3.92 -15.46
C PRO A 51 -4.59 -2.79 -15.84
N HIS A 52 -4.86 -2.07 -16.92
CA HIS A 52 -4.02 -1.01 -17.46
C HIS A 52 -4.36 0.40 -16.97
N VAL A 53 -5.42 0.53 -16.16
CA VAL A 53 -5.89 1.81 -15.61
C VAL A 53 -5.76 1.80 -14.10
N ASP A 54 -5.49 2.97 -13.52
CA ASP A 54 -5.50 3.19 -12.06
C ASP A 54 -6.95 3.29 -11.57
N CYS A 55 -7.54 2.13 -11.24
CA CYS A 55 -8.91 2.00 -10.73
C CYS A 55 -8.96 1.89 -9.19
N GLY A 56 -7.80 1.91 -8.53
CA GLY A 56 -7.69 1.75 -7.09
C GLY A 56 -8.18 2.96 -6.30
N ASP A 57 -8.16 2.83 -4.97
CA ASP A 57 -8.51 3.88 -4.05
C ASP A 57 -7.28 4.55 -3.44
N ASN A 58 -7.50 5.73 -2.86
CA ASN A 58 -6.52 6.39 -2.03
C ASN A 58 -6.55 5.76 -0.63
N VAL A 59 -5.43 5.21 -0.17
CA VAL A 59 -5.34 4.50 1.10
C VAL A 59 -4.51 5.31 2.09
N ILE A 60 -5.11 5.58 3.24
CA ILE A 60 -4.48 6.23 4.38
C ILE A 60 -4.24 5.16 5.44
N ILE A 61 -3.01 5.00 5.88
CA ILE A 61 -2.64 4.12 7.00
C ILE A 61 -2.33 5.00 8.21
N ILE A 62 -3.04 4.77 9.31
CA ILE A 62 -2.81 5.42 10.60
C ILE A 62 -2.17 4.45 11.59
N ASN A 63 -1.60 4.96 12.68
CA ASN A 63 -0.91 4.17 13.71
C ASN A 63 0.22 3.28 13.13
N ALA A 64 0.88 3.71 12.08
CA ALA A 64 1.91 2.92 11.42
C ALA A 64 3.08 2.54 12.34
N ALA A 65 3.36 3.32 13.39
CA ALA A 65 4.38 3.02 14.39
C ALA A 65 4.11 1.70 15.14
N LYS A 66 2.83 1.32 15.29
CA LYS A 66 2.38 0.13 16.05
C LYS A 66 2.34 -1.17 15.23
N VAL A 67 2.76 -1.16 13.97
CA VAL A 67 2.81 -2.40 13.15
C VAL A 67 3.81 -3.39 13.71
N VAL A 68 3.53 -4.69 13.55
CA VAL A 68 4.31 -5.78 14.13
C VAL A 68 4.91 -6.66 13.01
N PHE A 69 6.12 -7.14 13.23
CA PHE A 69 6.70 -8.22 12.44
C PHE A 69 6.48 -9.57 13.13
N SER A 70 6.16 -10.61 12.39
CA SER A 70 6.02 -11.96 12.91
C SER A 70 7.39 -12.63 13.05
N GLY A 71 7.60 -13.34 14.17
CA GLY A 71 8.85 -14.05 14.47
C GLY A 71 10.04 -13.10 14.63
N LYS A 72 11.24 -13.56 14.33
CA LYS A 72 12.49 -12.78 14.49
C LYS A 72 12.77 -11.77 13.36
N LYS A 73 11.78 -11.42 12.52
CA LYS A 73 12.01 -10.56 11.35
C LYS A 73 12.40 -9.12 11.70
N GLU A 74 12.12 -8.67 12.91
CA GLU A 74 12.53 -7.33 13.36
C GLU A 74 14.05 -7.17 13.34
N THR A 75 14.78 -8.24 13.71
CA THR A 75 16.25 -8.25 13.81
C THR A 75 16.92 -8.93 12.62
N ASP A 76 16.36 -10.02 12.12
CA ASP A 76 17.02 -10.89 11.15
C ASP A 76 16.75 -10.49 9.70
N LYS A 77 15.65 -9.74 9.45
CA LYS A 77 15.35 -9.26 8.10
C LYS A 77 16.31 -8.16 7.69
N VAL A 78 16.91 -8.29 6.52
CA VAL A 78 17.86 -7.31 5.98
C VAL A 78 17.28 -6.63 4.74
N TYR A 79 17.28 -5.31 4.73
CA TYR A 79 17.02 -4.49 3.57
C TYR A 79 18.35 -4.08 2.93
N THR A 80 18.61 -4.59 1.75
CA THR A 80 19.83 -4.27 1.00
C THR A 80 19.60 -3.08 0.09
N ARG A 81 20.52 -2.12 0.12
CA ARG A 81 20.58 -0.98 -0.80
C ARG A 81 21.99 -0.87 -1.37
N TYR A 82 22.06 -0.61 -2.66
CA TYR A 82 23.33 -0.37 -3.35
C TYR A 82 23.37 1.06 -3.89
N THR A 83 24.51 1.73 -3.71
CA THR A 83 24.69 3.14 -4.12
C THR A 83 25.25 3.30 -5.53
N GLY A 84 25.71 2.22 -6.16
CA GLY A 84 26.34 2.22 -7.49
C GLY A 84 27.86 2.37 -7.47
N TYR A 85 28.48 2.57 -6.31
CA TYR A 85 29.95 2.71 -6.17
C TYR A 85 30.58 1.45 -5.58
N PRO A 86 31.89 1.20 -5.84
CA PRO A 86 32.63 0.12 -5.16
C PRO A 86 32.47 0.24 -3.64
N GLY A 87 32.17 -0.87 -2.95
CA GLY A 87 31.87 -0.88 -1.52
C GLY A 87 30.56 -0.20 -1.10
N GLY A 88 29.70 0.20 -2.05
CA GLY A 88 28.48 0.97 -1.80
C GLY A 88 27.26 0.13 -1.36
N GLN A 89 27.44 -1.15 -1.05
CA GLN A 89 26.36 -1.97 -0.51
C GLN A 89 26.09 -1.62 0.95
N ARG A 90 24.83 -1.36 1.27
CA ARG A 90 24.36 -1.01 2.61
C ARG A 90 23.25 -1.96 3.05
N PHE A 91 23.28 -2.31 4.32
CA PHE A 91 22.34 -3.19 4.98
C PHE A 91 21.65 -2.43 6.10
N ASN A 92 20.34 -2.62 6.27
CA ASN A 92 19.60 -2.08 7.41
C ASN A 92 18.57 -3.12 7.85
N THR A 93 18.45 -3.31 9.15
CA THR A 93 17.39 -4.11 9.74
C THR A 93 16.11 -3.27 9.95
N PRO A 94 14.92 -3.87 10.09
CA PRO A 94 13.71 -3.13 10.46
C PRO A 94 13.88 -2.34 11.77
N ALA A 95 14.54 -2.93 12.77
CA ALA A 95 14.81 -2.27 14.05
C ALA A 95 15.66 -1.00 13.88
N GLU A 96 16.68 -1.03 13.02
CA GLU A 96 17.48 0.15 12.70
C GLU A 96 16.71 1.20 11.89
N LEU A 97 15.83 0.75 10.98
CA LEU A 97 15.00 1.67 10.20
C LEU A 97 14.01 2.40 11.08
N ARG A 98 13.37 1.72 12.06
CA ARG A 98 12.43 2.37 12.99
C ARG A 98 13.05 3.51 13.80
N LYS A 99 14.35 3.45 14.09
CA LYS A 99 15.07 4.51 14.80
C LYS A 99 15.28 5.77 13.95
N LYS A 100 15.12 5.66 12.63
CA LYS A 100 15.33 6.77 11.70
C LYS A 100 14.00 7.46 11.43
N GLU A 101 14.03 8.78 11.29
CA GLU A 101 12.86 9.56 10.89
C GLU A 101 12.24 9.03 9.60
N GLY A 102 10.92 8.86 9.58
CA GLY A 102 10.19 8.25 8.45
C GLY A 102 10.58 6.80 8.16
N GLY A 103 11.19 6.10 9.11
CA GLY A 103 11.66 4.72 8.90
C GLY A 103 10.52 3.74 8.79
N VAL A 104 9.46 3.91 9.57
CA VAL A 104 8.25 3.07 9.51
C VAL A 104 7.54 3.25 8.16
N GLU A 105 7.43 4.48 7.69
CA GLU A 105 6.89 4.76 6.35
C GLU A 105 7.67 4.02 5.27
N ARG A 106 9.01 4.07 5.32
CA ARG A 106 9.88 3.37 4.35
C ARG A 106 9.67 1.87 4.36
N ILE A 107 9.48 1.25 5.54
CA ILE A 107 9.23 -0.18 5.70
C ILE A 107 7.93 -0.56 4.97
N ILE A 108 6.82 0.13 5.27
CA ILE A 108 5.50 -0.15 4.69
C ILE A 108 5.51 0.15 3.18
N ARG A 109 6.03 1.30 2.78
CA ARG A 109 6.12 1.71 1.37
C ARG A 109 6.96 0.73 0.55
N HIS A 110 8.08 0.23 1.10
CA HIS A 110 8.91 -0.78 0.45
C HIS A 110 8.17 -2.12 0.29
N ALA A 111 7.44 -2.55 1.31
CA ALA A 111 6.65 -3.78 1.26
C ALA A 111 5.53 -3.68 0.22
N VAL A 112 4.75 -2.60 0.22
CA VAL A 112 3.68 -2.37 -0.77
C VAL A 112 4.24 -2.26 -2.18
N LYS A 113 5.35 -1.52 -2.39
CA LYS A 113 6.02 -1.40 -3.70
C LYS A 113 6.40 -2.76 -4.28
N GLY A 114 6.87 -3.69 -3.43
CA GLY A 114 7.20 -5.05 -3.85
C GLY A 114 5.98 -5.89 -4.27
N MET A 115 4.78 -5.54 -3.79
CA MET A 115 3.51 -6.24 -4.07
C MET A 115 2.71 -5.62 -5.22
N LEU A 116 3.06 -4.40 -5.65
CA LEU A 116 2.46 -3.73 -6.79
C LEU A 116 3.15 -4.15 -8.10
N PRO A 117 2.48 -3.97 -9.27
CA PRO A 117 3.08 -4.23 -10.57
C PRO A 117 4.37 -3.43 -10.77
N LYS A 118 5.36 -4.03 -11.41
CA LYS A 118 6.58 -3.34 -11.80
C LYS A 118 6.32 -2.55 -13.09
N GLY A 119 6.52 -1.24 -13.06
CA GLY A 119 6.32 -0.39 -14.23
C GLY A 119 5.76 1.00 -13.88
N PRO A 120 5.45 1.83 -14.89
CA PRO A 120 4.95 3.19 -14.69
C PRO A 120 3.63 3.22 -13.88
N LEU A 121 2.67 2.35 -14.22
CA LEU A 121 1.40 2.24 -13.51
C LEU A 121 1.59 1.89 -12.03
N GLY A 122 2.45 0.93 -11.71
CA GLY A 122 2.71 0.57 -10.30
C GLY A 122 3.37 1.69 -9.50
N ARG A 123 4.15 2.55 -10.14
CA ARG A 123 4.69 3.76 -9.50
C ARG A 123 3.59 4.78 -9.23
N SER A 124 2.67 5.01 -10.15
CA SER A 124 1.54 5.93 -9.95
C SER A 124 0.60 5.43 -8.86
N LEU A 125 0.33 4.12 -8.79
CA LEU A 125 -0.46 3.52 -7.70
C LEU A 125 0.14 3.77 -6.32
N LEU A 126 1.47 3.78 -6.20
CA LEU A 126 2.16 4.02 -4.94
C LEU A 126 1.99 5.46 -4.41
N TYR A 127 1.69 6.44 -5.28
CA TYR A 127 1.38 7.81 -4.86
C TYR A 127 0.03 7.93 -4.16
N ASN A 128 -0.88 6.97 -4.37
CA ASN A 128 -2.18 6.93 -3.68
C ASN A 128 -2.08 6.35 -2.26
N LEU A 129 -0.86 6.06 -1.77
CA LEU A 129 -0.60 5.54 -0.43
C LEU A 129 -0.06 6.64 0.49
N TYR A 130 -0.80 6.93 1.54
CA TYR A 130 -0.47 7.89 2.59
C TYR A 130 -0.26 7.14 3.90
N ILE A 131 0.85 7.40 4.59
CA ILE A 131 1.24 6.67 5.80
C ILE A 131 1.51 7.68 6.91
N TYR A 132 0.83 7.49 8.05
CA TYR A 132 0.97 8.32 9.24
C TYR A 132 1.36 7.45 10.43
N GLU A 133 2.35 7.90 11.18
CA GLU A 133 2.84 7.17 12.36
C GLU A 133 1.87 7.25 13.54
N GLY A 134 1.14 8.37 13.66
CA GLY A 134 0.12 8.62 14.68
C GLY A 134 -1.30 8.29 14.22
N THR A 135 -2.26 8.78 15.00
CA THR A 135 -3.71 8.64 14.76
C THR A 135 -4.25 9.71 13.81
N GLU A 136 -3.60 10.88 13.76
CA GLU A 136 -4.05 12.03 13.00
C GLU A 136 -3.59 11.96 11.55
N HIS A 137 -4.45 12.40 10.63
CA HIS A 137 -4.13 12.50 9.20
C HIS A 137 -4.64 13.83 8.62
N LYS A 138 -4.01 14.30 7.55
CA LYS A 138 -4.32 15.61 6.93
C LYS A 138 -5.46 15.56 5.90
N HIS A 139 -6.19 14.45 5.78
CA HIS A 139 -7.16 14.21 4.70
C HIS A 139 -8.62 14.14 5.19
N GLU A 140 -8.98 14.86 6.26
CA GLU A 140 -10.35 14.88 6.80
C GLU A 140 -11.37 15.44 5.80
N ALA A 141 -10.98 16.48 5.05
CA ALA A 141 -11.82 17.10 4.03
C ALA A 141 -12.29 16.13 2.95
N GLN A 142 -11.58 15.02 2.73
CA GLN A 142 -11.94 13.98 1.75
C GLN A 142 -12.97 12.98 2.28
N LYS A 143 -13.39 13.09 3.55
CA LYS A 143 -14.35 12.21 4.23
C LYS A 143 -14.01 10.72 4.00
N PRO A 144 -12.81 10.26 4.38
CA PRO A 144 -12.37 8.90 4.10
C PRO A 144 -13.21 7.87 4.88
N LYS A 145 -13.47 6.72 4.24
CA LYS A 145 -14.18 5.60 4.86
C LYS A 145 -13.21 4.75 5.68
N THR A 146 -13.54 4.47 6.94
CA THR A 146 -12.75 3.54 7.75
C THR A 146 -13.06 2.10 7.35
N ILE A 147 -12.02 1.33 7.06
CA ILE A 147 -12.14 -0.10 6.73
C ILE A 147 -11.36 -0.94 7.74
N ASP A 148 -12.03 -1.93 8.32
CA ASP A 148 -11.35 -2.96 9.12
C ASP A 148 -10.69 -3.97 8.18
N ILE A 149 -9.38 -4.00 8.24
CA ILE A 149 -8.57 -4.83 7.36
C ILE A 149 -8.76 -6.34 7.64
N ASN A 150 -9.19 -6.72 8.84
CA ASN A 150 -9.38 -8.12 9.21
C ASN A 150 -10.60 -8.73 8.52
N GLN A 151 -11.62 -7.94 8.24
CA GLN A 151 -12.84 -8.34 7.52
C GLN A 151 -12.60 -8.43 6.01
N TYR A 152 -11.52 -7.84 5.50
CA TYR A 152 -11.19 -7.84 4.06
C TYR A 152 -10.50 -9.15 3.68
N LYS A 153 -11.18 -9.99 2.90
CA LYS A 153 -10.64 -11.24 2.36
C LYS A 153 -9.78 -11.04 1.11
#